data_59c288cfac0d145f4bc2918abcd343c4
#
_entry.id   59c288cfac0d145f4bc2918abcd343c4
#
_cell.length_a   1.000
_cell.length_b   1.000
_cell.length_c   1.000
_cell.angle_alpha   90.00
_cell.angle_beta   90.00
_cell.angle_gamma   90.00
#
_symmetry.space_group_name_H-M   'P 1'
#
loop_
_entity.id
_entity.type
_entity.pdbx_description
1 polymer ?
#
loop_
_entity_poly.entity_id
_entity_poly.type
_entity_poly.pdbx_seq_one_letter_code
_entity_poly.pdbx_strand_id
1 'polypeptide(L)'
;QNALGANIPVVMDLELVRVVKDPEKYEASLVQNYAVGQLNMNLTDTVRTNLYLKPISFGKDTATIKKDSTVSIYYVGRFLDGFVFDTNIEVTAKKYNLAQYASSDKYEPLSVDVGASEEEETTSTNVVVVGMDAALAKMVYGETATMVFTSTYGYGSSGQFPTFTANSSTG
;
A
#
# COMPACT_ATOMS: atom_id res chain seq x y z
N GLN A 1 -23.24 2.49 11.83
CA GLN A 1 -22.68 3.16 13.03
C GLN A 1 -23.83 3.88 13.72
N ASN A 2 -24.11 3.51 14.98
CA ASN A 2 -25.04 4.28 15.79
C ASN A 2 -24.33 5.57 16.19
N ALA A 3 -24.82 6.70 15.68
CA ALA A 3 -24.33 8.00 16.11
C ALA A 3 -24.76 8.26 17.57
N LEU A 4 -23.84 8.69 18.39
CA LEU A 4 -24.18 9.17 19.73
C LEU A 4 -24.92 10.50 19.60
N GLY A 5 -26.13 10.60 20.21
CA GLY A 5 -26.89 11.85 20.24
C GLY A 5 -26.19 12.92 21.08
N ALA A 6 -26.60 14.18 20.89
CA ALA A 6 -26.12 15.28 21.69
C ALA A 6 -26.52 15.12 23.18
N ASN A 7 -25.65 15.54 24.11
CA ASN A 7 -25.90 15.56 25.57
C ASN A 7 -26.14 14.17 26.21
N ILE A 8 -25.60 13.10 25.60
CA ILE A 8 -25.64 11.77 26.21
C ILE A 8 -24.37 11.56 27.02
N PRO A 9 -24.45 11.35 28.36
CA PRO A 9 -23.28 11.02 29.17
C PRO A 9 -22.77 9.62 28.78
N VAL A 10 -21.44 9.47 28.75
CA VAL A 10 -20.79 8.20 28.44
C VAL A 10 -19.86 7.78 29.58
N VAL A 11 -19.74 6.48 29.82
CA VAL A 11 -18.74 5.87 30.69
C VAL A 11 -17.82 5.05 29.81
N MET A 12 -16.52 5.15 30.03
CA MET A 12 -15.50 4.37 29.33
C MET A 12 -14.56 3.74 30.34
N ASP A 13 -14.33 2.44 30.16
CA ASP A 13 -13.25 1.72 30.83
C ASP A 13 -12.04 1.69 29.90
N LEU A 14 -10.90 2.12 30.37
CA LEU A 14 -9.68 2.27 29.57
C LEU A 14 -8.54 1.46 30.18
N GLU A 15 -7.83 0.71 29.35
CA GLU A 15 -6.60 0.01 29.71
C GLU A 15 -5.45 0.55 28.84
N LEU A 16 -4.36 1.03 29.47
CA LEU A 16 -3.17 1.45 28.75
C LEU A 16 -2.30 0.23 28.42
N VAL A 17 -2.42 -0.33 27.23
CA VAL A 17 -1.72 -1.54 26.80
C VAL A 17 -0.26 -1.28 26.47
N ARG A 18 0.08 -0.13 25.88
CA ARG A 18 1.44 0.18 25.43
C ARG A 18 1.65 1.68 25.23
N VAL A 19 2.90 2.11 25.44
CA VAL A 19 3.39 3.44 25.09
C VAL A 19 4.49 3.29 24.03
N VAL A 20 4.33 3.95 22.89
CA VAL A 20 5.35 4.05 21.85
C VAL A 20 5.93 5.47 21.88
N LYS A 21 7.19 5.60 22.35
CA LYS A 21 7.85 6.91 22.49
C LYS A 21 8.35 7.48 21.18
N ASP A 22 8.73 6.62 20.25
CA ASP A 22 9.26 6.93 18.93
C ASP A 22 8.53 6.08 17.87
N PRO A 23 7.40 6.59 17.34
CA PRO A 23 6.59 5.84 16.38
C PRO A 23 7.34 5.47 15.11
N GLU A 24 8.17 6.36 14.57
CA GLU A 24 8.91 6.11 13.33
C GLU A 24 9.93 4.98 13.50
N LYS A 25 10.69 5.01 14.58
CA LYS A 25 11.66 3.95 14.90
C LYS A 25 10.96 2.63 15.20
N TYR A 26 9.82 2.66 15.87
CA TYR A 26 9.03 1.48 16.13
C TYR A 26 8.50 0.88 14.82
N GLU A 27 7.93 1.69 13.93
CA GLU A 27 7.46 1.26 12.61
C GLU A 27 8.60 0.67 11.78
N ALA A 28 9.75 1.34 11.72
CA ALA A 28 10.93 0.82 11.02
C ALA A 28 11.33 -0.57 11.52
N SER A 29 11.29 -0.80 12.84
CA SER A 29 11.57 -2.11 13.42
C SER A 29 10.53 -3.17 13.04
N LEU A 30 9.25 -2.81 12.92
CA LEU A 30 8.21 -3.74 12.46
C LEU A 30 8.41 -4.14 11.01
N VAL A 31 8.69 -3.18 10.12
CA VAL A 31 8.97 -3.42 8.70
C VAL A 31 10.21 -4.31 8.54
N GLN A 32 11.29 -4.02 9.26
CA GLN A 32 12.52 -4.81 9.25
C GLN A 32 12.28 -6.25 9.73
N ASN A 33 11.57 -6.43 10.84
CA ASN A 33 11.24 -7.75 11.37
C ASN A 33 10.36 -8.54 10.40
N TYR A 34 9.43 -7.89 9.72
CA TYR A 34 8.60 -8.53 8.70
C TYR A 34 9.43 -8.95 7.48
N ALA A 35 10.30 -8.08 6.99
CA ALA A 35 11.17 -8.38 5.85
C ALA A 35 12.06 -9.60 6.14
N VAL A 36 12.71 -9.65 7.29
CA VAL A 36 13.59 -10.75 7.68
C VAL A 36 12.79 -12.00 8.07
N GLY A 37 11.82 -11.86 8.96
CA GLY A 37 11.13 -13.01 9.58
C GLY A 37 10.06 -13.65 8.68
N GLN A 38 9.32 -12.87 7.90
CA GLN A 38 8.23 -13.37 7.06
C GLN A 38 8.64 -13.53 5.59
N LEU A 39 9.49 -12.63 5.10
CA LEU A 39 9.90 -12.67 3.69
C LEU A 39 11.26 -13.33 3.47
N ASN A 40 11.98 -13.73 4.53
CA ASN A 40 13.33 -14.28 4.45
C ASN A 40 14.29 -13.41 3.62
N MET A 41 14.24 -12.09 3.82
CA MET A 41 15.11 -11.13 3.17
C MET A 41 16.34 -10.87 4.01
N ASN A 42 17.47 -10.53 3.36
CA ASN A 42 18.61 -9.96 4.06
C ASN A 42 18.35 -8.45 4.26
N LEU A 43 18.90 -7.88 5.33
CA LEU A 43 18.81 -6.44 5.57
C LEU A 43 19.50 -5.58 4.52
N THR A 44 20.32 -6.21 3.68
CA THR A 44 20.98 -5.58 2.52
C THR A 44 20.10 -5.54 1.28
N ASP A 45 18.99 -6.30 1.25
CA ASP A 45 18.08 -6.38 0.10
C ASP A 45 17.09 -5.19 0.11
N THR A 46 17.64 -3.98 0.25
CA THR A 46 16.88 -2.74 0.34
C THR A 46 16.90 -1.99 -0.98
N VAL A 47 15.74 -1.45 -1.35
CA VAL A 47 15.63 -0.40 -2.39
C VAL A 47 16.09 0.93 -1.82
N ARG A 48 15.64 1.22 -0.58
CA ARG A 48 16.00 2.38 0.26
C ARG A 48 15.93 1.96 1.73
N THR A 49 16.41 2.80 2.64
CA THR A 49 16.26 2.58 4.08
C THR A 49 14.78 2.35 4.42
N ASN A 50 14.46 1.22 5.06
CA ASN A 50 13.10 0.81 5.44
C ASN A 50 12.14 0.58 4.25
N LEU A 51 12.67 0.34 3.05
CA LEU A 51 11.93 -0.11 1.88
C LEU A 51 12.63 -1.31 1.28
N TYR A 52 11.97 -2.45 1.31
CA TYR A 52 12.48 -3.75 0.89
C TYR A 52 11.67 -4.28 -0.29
N LEU A 53 12.35 -4.94 -1.23
CA LEU A 53 11.74 -5.56 -2.41
C LEU A 53 12.23 -6.99 -2.53
N LYS A 54 11.31 -7.95 -2.53
CA LYS A 54 11.60 -9.37 -2.74
C LYS A 54 11.00 -9.83 -4.06
N PRO A 55 11.81 -10.17 -5.06
CA PRO A 55 11.35 -10.89 -6.24
C PRO A 55 10.73 -12.24 -5.86
N ILE A 56 9.60 -12.57 -6.48
CA ILE A 56 8.90 -13.86 -6.34
C ILE A 56 9.07 -14.68 -7.62
N SER A 57 8.85 -14.05 -8.77
CA SER A 57 9.04 -14.66 -10.08
C SER A 57 9.45 -13.61 -11.10
N PHE A 58 10.25 -14.02 -12.06
CA PHE A 58 10.70 -13.18 -13.16
C PHE A 58 9.90 -13.48 -14.41
N GLY A 59 9.63 -12.44 -15.22
CA GLY A 59 9.13 -12.57 -16.55
C GLY A 59 10.18 -13.13 -17.51
N LYS A 60 9.81 -13.23 -18.77
CA LYS A 60 10.75 -13.64 -19.85
C LYS A 60 11.68 -12.49 -20.27
N ASP A 61 11.25 -11.25 -20.00
CA ASP A 61 12.02 -10.06 -20.32
C ASP A 61 12.93 -9.73 -19.14
N THR A 62 14.16 -9.37 -19.42
CA THR A 62 15.17 -8.95 -18.43
C THR A 62 15.42 -7.44 -18.43
N ALA A 63 14.70 -6.70 -19.27
CA ALA A 63 14.82 -5.26 -19.32
C ALA A 63 14.28 -4.63 -18.04
N THR A 64 15.07 -3.78 -17.41
CA THR A 64 14.67 -3.01 -16.24
C THR A 64 13.68 -1.92 -16.63
N ILE A 65 12.71 -1.68 -15.75
CA ILE A 65 11.77 -0.56 -15.89
C ILE A 65 12.56 0.74 -15.72
N LYS A 66 12.41 1.65 -16.69
CA LYS A 66 13.13 2.94 -16.66
C LYS A 66 12.24 4.02 -16.06
N LYS A 67 12.87 5.06 -15.47
CA LYS A 67 12.20 6.30 -15.15
C LYS A 67 11.52 6.85 -16.43
N ASP A 68 10.43 7.55 -16.27
CA ASP A 68 9.59 8.13 -17.33
C ASP A 68 8.92 7.09 -18.25
N SER A 69 8.89 5.82 -17.84
CA SER A 69 8.10 4.79 -18.52
C SER A 69 6.72 4.67 -17.87
N THR A 70 5.69 4.45 -18.68
CA THR A 70 4.38 4.04 -18.18
C THR A 70 4.30 2.53 -18.15
N VAL A 71 3.97 1.96 -17.00
CA VAL A 71 3.76 0.52 -16.79
C VAL A 71 2.35 0.24 -16.34
N SER A 72 1.87 -0.97 -16.62
CA SER A 72 0.57 -1.46 -16.14
C SER A 72 0.79 -2.57 -15.12
N ILE A 73 0.19 -2.43 -13.94
CA ILE A 73 0.41 -3.34 -12.82
C ILE A 73 -0.90 -3.90 -12.25
N TYR A 74 -0.82 -5.14 -11.74
CA TYR A 74 -1.76 -5.68 -10.78
C TYR A 74 -1.13 -5.66 -9.39
N TYR A 75 -1.92 -5.35 -8.35
CA TYR A 75 -1.40 -5.27 -6.98
C TYR A 75 -2.38 -5.78 -5.93
N VAL A 76 -1.83 -6.11 -4.77
CA VAL A 76 -2.57 -6.38 -3.54
C VAL A 76 -1.92 -5.58 -2.41
N GLY A 77 -2.63 -4.59 -1.91
CA GLY A 77 -2.25 -3.81 -0.73
C GLY A 77 -2.72 -4.49 0.56
N ARG A 78 -1.78 -4.70 1.51
CA ARG A 78 -2.10 -5.32 2.80
C ARG A 78 -1.26 -4.73 3.93
N PHE A 79 -1.79 -4.75 5.13
CA PHE A 79 -1.02 -4.45 6.33
C PHE A 79 -0.10 -5.61 6.73
N LEU A 80 0.81 -5.37 7.68
CA LEU A 80 1.75 -6.39 8.14
C LEU A 80 1.08 -7.58 8.84
N ASP A 81 -0.14 -7.39 9.38
CA ASP A 81 -0.97 -8.44 9.96
C ASP A 81 -1.70 -9.30 8.90
N GLY A 82 -1.58 -8.93 7.63
CA GLY A 82 -2.18 -9.63 6.50
C GLY A 82 -3.56 -9.09 6.07
N PHE A 83 -4.13 -8.09 6.76
CA PHE A 83 -5.38 -7.47 6.35
C PHE A 83 -5.23 -6.80 4.98
N VAL A 84 -5.97 -7.29 3.97
CA VAL A 84 -5.99 -6.73 2.61
C VAL A 84 -6.94 -5.55 2.59
N PHE A 85 -6.41 -4.36 2.28
CA PHE A 85 -7.18 -3.13 2.25
C PHE A 85 -7.48 -2.64 0.83
N ASP A 86 -6.69 -3.04 -0.15
CA ASP A 86 -6.90 -2.65 -1.55
C ASP A 86 -6.29 -3.64 -2.55
N THR A 87 -6.91 -3.75 -3.73
CA THR A 87 -6.43 -4.56 -4.85
C THR A 87 -7.20 -4.23 -6.13
N ASN A 88 -6.55 -4.35 -7.29
CA ASN A 88 -7.20 -4.35 -8.60
C ASN A 88 -7.33 -5.76 -9.21
N ILE A 89 -7.23 -6.81 -8.40
CA ILE A 89 -7.43 -8.20 -8.81
C ILE A 89 -8.80 -8.66 -8.33
N GLU A 90 -9.74 -8.87 -9.25
CA GLU A 90 -11.15 -9.17 -8.94
C GLU A 90 -11.33 -10.39 -8.03
N VAL A 91 -10.62 -11.48 -8.29
CA VAL A 91 -10.68 -12.71 -7.47
C VAL A 91 -10.25 -12.44 -6.04
N THR A 92 -9.20 -11.62 -5.86
CA THR A 92 -8.71 -11.21 -4.54
C THR A 92 -9.72 -10.30 -3.85
N ALA A 93 -10.27 -9.33 -4.56
CA ALA A 93 -11.28 -8.42 -4.03
C ALA A 93 -12.52 -9.17 -3.53
N LYS A 94 -13.00 -10.16 -4.28
CA LYS A 94 -14.12 -11.02 -3.88
C LYS A 94 -13.77 -11.84 -2.63
N LYS A 95 -12.58 -12.43 -2.58
CA LYS A 95 -12.11 -13.23 -1.43
C LYS A 95 -12.08 -12.45 -0.12
N TYR A 96 -11.71 -11.17 -0.17
CA TYR A 96 -11.57 -10.30 1.01
C TYR A 96 -12.75 -9.33 1.20
N ASN A 97 -13.88 -9.54 0.50
CA ASN A 97 -15.10 -8.73 0.58
C ASN A 97 -14.90 -7.25 0.21
N LEU A 98 -13.93 -6.94 -0.64
CA LEU A 98 -13.66 -5.59 -1.15
C LEU A 98 -14.49 -5.26 -2.40
N ALA A 99 -15.05 -6.26 -3.06
CA ALA A 99 -15.75 -6.10 -4.34
C ALA A 99 -16.98 -5.17 -4.25
N GLN A 100 -17.63 -5.11 -3.08
CA GLN A 100 -18.80 -4.26 -2.85
C GLN A 100 -18.49 -2.75 -2.90
N TYR A 101 -17.21 -2.39 -2.80
CA TYR A 101 -16.73 -1.00 -2.80
C TYR A 101 -16.08 -0.58 -4.12
N ALA A 102 -16.05 -1.48 -5.09
CA ALA A 102 -15.35 -1.26 -6.34
C ALA A 102 -16.32 -0.93 -7.48
N SER A 103 -15.98 0.06 -8.31
CA SER A 103 -16.54 0.18 -9.65
C SER A 103 -16.02 -0.95 -10.56
N SER A 104 -16.71 -1.23 -11.69
CA SER A 104 -16.29 -2.24 -12.67
C SER A 104 -14.86 -2.01 -13.18
N ASP A 105 -14.48 -0.75 -13.33
CA ASP A 105 -13.21 -0.34 -13.92
C ASP A 105 -12.01 -0.53 -12.97
N LYS A 106 -12.27 -0.85 -11.69
CA LYS A 106 -11.22 -1.07 -10.69
C LYS A 106 -10.37 -2.33 -10.97
N TYR A 107 -10.89 -3.28 -11.74
CA TYR A 107 -10.21 -4.55 -11.99
C TYR A 107 -9.33 -4.54 -13.25
N GLU A 108 -9.15 -3.38 -13.84
CA GLU A 108 -8.18 -3.18 -14.91
C GLU A 108 -6.78 -2.96 -14.35
N PRO A 109 -5.72 -3.25 -15.13
CA PRO A 109 -4.36 -2.93 -14.72
C PRO A 109 -4.20 -1.44 -14.43
N LEU A 110 -3.60 -1.11 -13.30
CA LEU A 110 -3.29 0.27 -12.92
C LEU A 110 -2.12 0.77 -13.75
N SER A 111 -2.32 1.85 -14.49
CA SER A 111 -1.22 2.56 -15.16
C SER A 111 -0.43 3.38 -14.17
N VAL A 112 0.90 3.29 -14.22
CA VAL A 112 1.82 4.02 -13.35
C VAL A 112 2.93 4.63 -14.19
N ASP A 113 3.16 5.93 -14.01
CA ASP A 113 4.28 6.65 -14.61
C ASP A 113 5.46 6.62 -13.62
N VAL A 114 6.46 5.80 -13.93
CA VAL A 114 7.58 5.48 -13.03
C VAL A 114 8.49 6.69 -12.86
N GLY A 115 8.70 7.08 -11.61
CA GLY A 115 9.48 8.24 -11.22
C GLY A 115 8.64 9.49 -10.96
N ALA A 116 7.35 9.49 -11.32
CA ALA A 116 6.48 10.66 -11.18
C ALA A 116 6.17 11.03 -9.72
N SER A 117 6.24 10.08 -8.79
CA SER A 117 5.97 10.32 -7.37
C SER A 117 7.03 11.19 -6.67
N GLU A 118 8.19 11.34 -7.28
CA GLU A 118 9.33 12.11 -6.75
C GLU A 118 9.54 13.45 -7.44
N GLU A 119 8.68 13.82 -8.36
CA GLU A 119 8.73 15.10 -9.06
C GLU A 119 7.98 16.17 -8.28
N GLU A 120 8.62 17.30 -8.01
CA GLU A 120 8.03 18.41 -7.25
C GLU A 120 6.78 18.99 -7.94
N GLU A 121 6.76 19.01 -9.29
CA GLU A 121 5.67 19.54 -10.10
C GLU A 121 5.25 18.50 -11.16
N THR A 122 4.82 17.30 -10.74
CA THR A 122 4.34 16.33 -11.71
C THR A 122 2.98 16.70 -12.27
N THR A 123 2.83 16.58 -13.57
CA THR A 123 1.54 16.71 -14.27
C THR A 123 0.88 15.36 -14.50
N SER A 124 1.53 14.25 -14.13
CA SER A 124 0.99 12.91 -14.26
C SER A 124 -0.21 12.69 -13.36
N THR A 125 -1.22 12.02 -13.89
CA THR A 125 -2.38 11.52 -13.13
C THR A 125 -2.19 10.06 -12.68
N ASN A 126 -1.12 9.40 -13.17
CA ASN A 126 -0.80 8.00 -12.91
C ASN A 126 0.25 7.86 -11.79
N VAL A 127 0.14 8.67 -10.75
CA VAL A 127 1.07 8.69 -9.63
C VAL A 127 0.64 7.69 -8.55
N VAL A 128 1.59 6.93 -8.05
CA VAL A 128 1.40 6.01 -6.90
C VAL A 128 2.24 6.46 -5.70
N VAL A 129 2.08 5.80 -4.56
CA VAL A 129 2.90 6.09 -3.37
C VAL A 129 4.39 5.88 -3.67
N VAL A 130 5.23 6.72 -3.07
CA VAL A 130 6.69 6.74 -3.32
C VAL A 130 7.36 5.37 -3.17
N GLY A 131 6.91 4.57 -2.21
CA GLY A 131 7.45 3.21 -2.00
C GLY A 131 7.18 2.27 -3.17
N MET A 132 5.99 2.34 -3.76
CA MET A 132 5.64 1.54 -4.93
C MET A 132 6.43 1.99 -6.16
N ASP A 133 6.51 3.28 -6.40
CA ASP A 133 7.25 3.86 -7.51
C ASP A 133 8.75 3.50 -7.45
N ALA A 134 9.38 3.72 -6.30
CA ALA A 134 10.78 3.37 -6.09
C ALA A 134 11.07 1.87 -6.26
N ALA A 135 10.12 1.00 -5.88
CA ALA A 135 10.24 -0.44 -6.09
C ALA A 135 10.11 -0.82 -7.57
N LEU A 136 9.14 -0.24 -8.29
CA LEU A 136 8.96 -0.47 -9.73
C LEU A 136 10.22 -0.14 -10.53
N ALA A 137 10.91 0.94 -10.19
CA ALA A 137 12.18 1.32 -10.82
C ALA A 137 13.33 0.30 -10.62
N LYS A 138 13.15 -0.72 -9.77
CA LYS A 138 14.10 -1.81 -9.54
C LYS A 138 13.66 -3.14 -10.16
N MET A 139 12.43 -3.21 -10.65
CA MET A 139 11.85 -4.43 -11.24
C MET A 139 12.17 -4.53 -12.73
N VAL A 140 11.96 -5.73 -13.26
CA VAL A 140 11.99 -6.02 -14.70
C VAL A 140 10.58 -6.28 -15.21
N TYR A 141 10.37 -6.18 -16.51
CA TYR A 141 9.05 -6.44 -17.12
C TYR A 141 8.60 -7.89 -16.88
N GLY A 142 7.34 -8.03 -16.45
CA GLY A 142 6.73 -9.33 -16.14
C GLY A 142 7.17 -9.94 -14.80
N GLU A 143 7.90 -9.19 -13.98
CA GLU A 143 8.26 -9.62 -12.64
C GLU A 143 7.07 -9.51 -11.67
N THR A 144 7.00 -10.47 -10.76
CA THR A 144 6.15 -10.40 -9.57
C THR A 144 7.05 -10.27 -8.34
N ALA A 145 6.78 -9.29 -7.50
CA ALA A 145 7.56 -9.06 -6.29
C ALA A 145 6.65 -8.69 -5.10
N THR A 146 7.16 -8.89 -3.90
CA THR A 146 6.60 -8.33 -2.67
C THR A 146 7.47 -7.19 -2.20
N MET A 147 6.85 -6.04 -1.95
CA MET A 147 7.50 -4.91 -1.30
C MET A 147 6.95 -4.70 0.10
N VAL A 148 7.78 -4.22 1.01
CA VAL A 148 7.38 -3.78 2.34
C VAL A 148 8.12 -2.51 2.72
N PHE A 149 7.39 -1.53 3.25
CA PHE A 149 7.94 -0.20 3.56
C PHE A 149 7.18 0.47 4.70
N THR A 150 7.81 1.47 5.30
CA THR A 150 7.20 2.32 6.32
C THR A 150 6.18 3.29 5.72
N SER A 151 5.28 3.81 6.55
CA SER A 151 4.26 4.79 6.16
C SER A 151 4.83 6.02 5.45
N THR A 152 6.07 6.39 5.74
CA THR A 152 6.80 7.48 5.07
C THR A 152 6.86 7.30 3.54
N TYR A 153 6.91 6.07 3.07
CA TYR A 153 6.86 5.73 1.64
C TYR A 153 5.45 5.44 1.13
N GLY A 154 4.46 5.45 2.02
CA GLY A 154 3.05 5.25 1.73
C GLY A 154 2.25 6.55 1.90
N TYR A 155 1.33 6.52 2.85
CA TYR A 155 0.40 7.62 3.11
C TYR A 155 0.82 8.53 4.27
N GLY A 156 2.04 8.40 4.76
CA GLY A 156 2.61 9.22 5.83
C GLY A 156 1.87 9.12 7.16
N SER A 157 2.06 10.13 8.01
CA SER A 157 1.41 10.24 9.32
C SER A 157 -0.09 10.55 9.24
N SER A 158 -0.55 11.12 8.13
CA SER A 158 -1.97 11.45 7.92
C SER A 158 -2.81 10.24 7.52
N GLY A 159 -2.19 9.20 6.95
CA GLY A 159 -2.89 8.06 6.40
C GLY A 159 -3.78 8.42 5.22
N GLN A 160 -4.53 7.43 4.73
CA GLN A 160 -5.59 7.63 3.75
C GLN A 160 -6.87 7.01 4.28
N PHE A 161 -7.91 7.82 4.39
CA PHE A 161 -9.24 7.34 4.78
C PHE A 161 -10.03 6.99 3.51
N PRO A 162 -10.67 5.82 3.46
CA PRO A 162 -11.57 5.50 2.36
C PRO A 162 -12.73 6.50 2.35
N THR A 163 -12.92 7.19 1.24
CA THR A 163 -14.11 8.01 1.00
C THR A 163 -15.26 7.07 0.67
N PHE A 164 -16.10 6.77 1.65
CA PHE A 164 -17.37 6.08 1.40
C PHE A 164 -18.36 7.10 0.81
N THR A 165 -18.52 7.10 -0.49
CA THR A 165 -19.68 7.73 -1.12
C THR A 165 -20.90 6.86 -0.76
N ALA A 166 -21.68 7.32 0.20
CA ALA A 166 -23.01 6.75 0.42
C ALA A 166 -23.79 6.96 -0.89
N ASN A 167 -24.07 5.88 -1.61
CA ASN A 167 -25.07 5.93 -2.66
C ASN A 167 -26.39 6.30 -1.99
N SER A 168 -26.79 7.57 -2.10
CA SER A 168 -28.14 7.98 -1.81
C SER A 168 -29.02 7.38 -2.89
N SER A 169 -29.54 6.19 -2.65
CA SER A 169 -30.71 5.70 -3.38
C SER A 169 -31.88 6.58 -2.96
N THR A 170 -32.14 7.61 -3.74
CA THR A 170 -33.46 8.26 -3.75
C THR A 170 -34.46 7.22 -4.26
N GLY A 171 -35.24 6.64 -3.34
CA GLY A 171 -36.44 5.89 -3.65
C GLY A 171 -37.55 6.81 -4.15
#